data_d4486b839502a727f9796baf2db7813e
#
_entry.id   d4486b839502a727f9796baf2db7813e
#
_cell.length_a   1.000
_cell.length_b   1.000
_cell.length_c   1.000
_cell.angle_alpha   90.00
_cell.angle_beta   90.00
_cell.angle_gamma   90.00
#
_symmetry.space_group_name_H-M   'P 1'
#
loop_
_entity.id
_entity.type
_entity.pdbx_description
1 polymer ?
#
loop_
_entity_poly.entity_id
_entity_poly.type
_entity_poly.pdbx_seq_one_letter_code
_entity_poly.pdbx_strand_id
1 'polypeptide(L)'
;VEKTQQYGKLSMAGYTYGKTPSTPTLTDRTGDLNAQVTYSYAAADSGSVQTWDISNPPALNAGTYRMYASIGDTDNYYGFEAVYCEFVVAKATPTYTVPTGLTAKYGQTLADVTLPDGWSWMDSSESVGGASTAAKTFQAKFTPKDTENYNTVENIELEVTVNKADGGNLKTVELEQKYTDASDHTYTPDWLGLPDGQTWSYSSEHSVNNGSKATLTKQDIAAANGKLTYAISGGKAGDKITLTLKASCDNYGDFTITLNVTLTEKDDQKPLTITGDTSVIYGEKLTLTTTGGSGTGAVTYRIDTALSTGEATIDPETGVLTPVKVGSVSVIATKAGDNDYNDVTSTPFVLMIKPATPTGEPKYTAITTSGKTLKDAALTTEGSTLNPNDGKLEWVDDKGNVLPDDTRVEANTTYKWRFTPTDTNYTTLTGEVELYHRSSSGGGWYDSYYTIKATVGAGGSISPSGNVSVREGRDQTFTITPDKGYAVA
;
A
#
# COMPACT_ATOMS: atom_id res chain seq x y z
N VAL A 1 -51.60 83.98 -75.05
CA VAL A 1 -52.05 83.46 -73.74
C VAL A 1 -50.76 83.32 -72.94
N GLU A 2 -50.76 83.91 -71.72
CA GLU A 2 -49.64 83.71 -70.78
C GLU A 2 -49.65 82.24 -70.34
N LYS A 3 -48.46 81.57 -70.33
CA LYS A 3 -48.33 80.25 -69.80
C LYS A 3 -48.55 80.25 -68.27
N THR A 4 -49.22 79.25 -67.71
CA THR A 4 -49.42 79.07 -66.29
C THR A 4 -48.46 78.00 -65.69
N GLN A 5 -48.03 78.23 -64.46
CA GLN A 5 -47.14 77.27 -63.79
C GLN A 5 -47.82 75.97 -63.49
N GLN A 6 -47.17 74.85 -63.81
CA GLN A 6 -47.61 73.46 -63.40
C GLN A 6 -47.11 73.17 -62.03
N TYR A 7 -47.83 72.29 -61.37
CA TYR A 7 -47.50 71.74 -60.05
C TYR A 7 -47.78 70.24 -59.99
N GLY A 8 -47.16 69.58 -59.10
CA GLY A 8 -47.39 68.17 -58.79
C GLY A 8 -46.72 67.75 -57.49
N LYS A 9 -47.25 66.76 -56.82
CA LYS A 9 -46.68 66.12 -55.59
C LYS A 9 -46.10 64.81 -55.90
N LEU A 10 -44.78 64.64 -55.78
CA LEU A 10 -44.09 63.43 -56.00
C LEU A 10 -44.08 62.57 -54.76
N SER A 11 -44.30 61.25 -54.88
CA SER A 11 -44.14 60.27 -53.83
C SER A 11 -43.54 58.99 -54.43
N MET A 12 -42.76 58.34 -53.59
CA MET A 12 -42.21 57.04 -53.91
C MET A 12 -42.08 56.28 -52.57
N ALA A 13 -42.63 55.03 -52.50
CA ALA A 13 -42.47 54.18 -51.34
C ALA A 13 -41.04 53.57 -51.37
N GLY A 14 -40.48 53.41 -50.17
CA GLY A 14 -39.24 52.64 -50.04
C GLY A 14 -39.45 51.16 -50.36
N TYR A 15 -38.38 50.44 -50.64
CA TYR A 15 -38.38 49.01 -50.92
C TYR A 15 -37.09 48.36 -50.33
N THR A 16 -37.10 47.02 -50.37
CA THR A 16 -35.94 46.28 -49.87
C THR A 16 -34.98 45.92 -51.05
N TYR A 17 -33.71 45.97 -50.82
CA TYR A 17 -32.65 45.58 -51.75
C TYR A 17 -32.95 44.20 -52.39
N GLY A 18 -32.77 44.12 -53.70
CA GLY A 18 -33.07 42.91 -54.50
C GLY A 18 -34.56 42.63 -54.72
N LYS A 19 -35.49 43.48 -54.25
CA LYS A 19 -36.89 43.47 -54.59
C LYS A 19 -37.19 44.44 -55.72
N THR A 20 -38.30 44.24 -56.36
CA THR A 20 -38.80 45.15 -57.40
C THR A 20 -38.94 46.57 -56.83
N PRO A 21 -38.32 47.57 -57.41
CA PRO A 21 -38.45 48.96 -56.99
C PRO A 21 -39.91 49.42 -56.99
N SER A 22 -40.24 50.28 -56.05
CA SER A 22 -41.53 50.97 -56.07
C SER A 22 -41.63 51.95 -57.26
N THR A 23 -42.80 52.12 -57.77
CA THR A 23 -43.04 53.09 -58.87
C THR A 23 -43.23 54.48 -58.31
N PRO A 24 -42.46 55.49 -58.79
CA PRO A 24 -42.73 56.83 -58.39
C PRO A 24 -44.09 57.31 -58.97
N THR A 25 -44.80 58.08 -58.16
CA THR A 25 -46.10 58.61 -58.56
C THR A 25 -46.13 60.10 -58.34
N LEU A 26 -46.61 60.81 -59.36
CA LEU A 26 -46.84 62.26 -59.33
C LEU A 26 -48.35 62.49 -59.24
N THR A 27 -48.81 62.95 -58.10
CA THR A 27 -50.23 63.26 -57.78
C THR A 27 -50.47 64.79 -57.75
N ASP A 28 -51.71 65.20 -57.58
CA ASP A 28 -52.14 66.61 -57.42
C ASP A 28 -51.60 67.51 -58.61
N ARG A 29 -51.53 66.92 -59.80
CA ARG A 29 -51.06 67.62 -60.99
C ARG A 29 -52.04 68.70 -61.40
N THR A 30 -51.46 69.85 -61.66
CA THR A 30 -52.19 70.97 -62.34
C THR A 30 -51.57 71.23 -63.68
N GLY A 31 -52.35 71.83 -64.62
CA GLY A 31 -51.87 72.18 -65.98
C GLY A 31 -52.10 71.03 -66.99
N ASP A 32 -51.14 70.73 -67.85
CA ASP A 32 -51.25 69.71 -68.85
C ASP A 32 -51.07 68.32 -68.26
N LEU A 33 -52.15 67.61 -68.03
CA LEU A 33 -52.10 66.26 -67.44
C LEU A 33 -51.50 65.24 -68.40
N ASN A 34 -51.38 65.54 -69.73
CA ASN A 34 -50.81 64.65 -70.70
C ASN A 34 -49.30 64.91 -70.92
N ALA A 35 -48.76 65.96 -70.30
CA ALA A 35 -47.36 66.23 -70.43
C ALA A 35 -46.52 65.09 -69.89
N GLN A 36 -45.48 64.70 -70.60
CA GLN A 36 -44.60 63.62 -70.23
C GLN A 36 -43.84 63.94 -68.93
N VAL A 37 -43.92 63.05 -67.96
CA VAL A 37 -43.09 63.19 -66.74
C VAL A 37 -41.85 62.41 -66.94
N THR A 38 -40.72 63.03 -66.71
CA THR A 38 -39.40 62.35 -66.62
C THR A 38 -39.01 62.20 -65.16
N TYR A 39 -38.51 61.04 -64.84
CA TYR A 39 -38.03 60.75 -63.50
C TYR A 39 -36.53 60.57 -63.47
N SER A 40 -35.92 61.03 -62.41
CA SER A 40 -34.49 60.89 -62.16
C SER A 40 -34.22 60.69 -60.70
N TYR A 41 -33.09 60.11 -60.32
CA TYR A 41 -32.72 59.87 -58.95
C TYR A 41 -31.27 60.23 -58.65
N ALA A 42 -30.97 60.43 -57.38
CA ALA A 42 -29.63 60.56 -56.87
C ALA A 42 -29.56 59.95 -55.49
N ALA A 43 -28.40 59.47 -55.06
CA ALA A 43 -28.15 59.18 -53.66
C ALA A 43 -28.29 60.46 -52.84
N ALA A 44 -28.88 60.42 -51.64
CA ALA A 44 -29.21 61.59 -50.85
C ALA A 44 -27.99 62.45 -50.50
N ASP A 45 -26.82 61.85 -50.45
CA ASP A 45 -25.53 62.45 -50.17
C ASP A 45 -24.69 62.83 -51.44
N SER A 46 -25.24 62.52 -52.63
CA SER A 46 -24.57 62.72 -53.91
C SER A 46 -25.32 63.78 -54.74
N GLY A 47 -24.60 64.66 -55.40
CA GLY A 47 -25.12 65.60 -56.37
C GLY A 47 -25.27 65.08 -57.83
N SER A 48 -24.95 63.81 -58.05
CA SER A 48 -25.01 63.13 -59.33
C SER A 48 -26.38 62.56 -59.59
N VAL A 49 -27.16 63.20 -60.44
CA VAL A 49 -28.55 62.72 -60.80
C VAL A 49 -28.48 61.78 -62.00
N GLN A 50 -29.23 60.68 -61.89
CA GLN A 50 -29.32 59.68 -62.98
C GLN A 50 -30.76 59.48 -63.37
N THR A 51 -31.01 59.00 -64.61
CA THR A 51 -32.34 58.79 -65.15
C THR A 51 -32.96 57.54 -64.50
N TRP A 52 -34.26 57.69 -64.17
CA TRP A 52 -35.08 56.56 -63.67
C TRP A 52 -36.02 56.15 -64.80
N ASP A 53 -35.83 54.86 -65.27
CA ASP A 53 -36.72 54.28 -66.27
C ASP A 53 -37.78 53.46 -65.49
N ILE A 54 -39.05 53.84 -65.56
CA ILE A 54 -40.17 53.20 -64.91
C ILE A 54 -40.34 51.76 -65.43
N SER A 55 -40.08 51.50 -66.72
CA SER A 55 -40.22 50.22 -67.35
C SER A 55 -39.09 49.25 -67.02
N ASN A 56 -37.91 49.85 -66.72
CA ASN A 56 -36.72 49.06 -66.30
C ASN A 56 -35.98 49.78 -65.20
N PRO A 57 -36.53 49.85 -63.96
CA PRO A 57 -35.93 50.63 -62.89
C PRO A 57 -34.56 50.14 -62.52
N PRO A 58 -33.59 51.02 -62.22
CA PRO A 58 -32.24 50.66 -61.90
C PRO A 58 -32.19 49.86 -60.57
N ALA A 59 -31.29 48.86 -60.51
CA ALA A 59 -30.99 48.18 -59.26
C ALA A 59 -30.11 49.11 -58.40
N LEU A 60 -30.68 49.59 -57.28
CA LEU A 60 -29.98 50.43 -56.32
C LEU A 60 -29.49 49.62 -55.13
N ASN A 61 -28.33 50.03 -54.61
CA ASN A 61 -27.84 49.56 -53.29
C ASN A 61 -28.73 50.05 -52.18
N ALA A 62 -28.70 49.43 -51.03
CA ALA A 62 -29.35 49.94 -49.85
C ALA A 62 -28.82 51.33 -49.49
N GLY A 63 -29.74 52.23 -49.17
CA GLY A 63 -29.39 53.62 -48.89
C GLY A 63 -30.60 54.54 -48.99
N THR A 64 -30.37 55.81 -48.75
CA THR A 64 -31.37 56.92 -48.94
C THR A 64 -31.17 57.63 -50.27
N TYR A 65 -32.23 57.75 -51.00
CA TYR A 65 -32.21 58.35 -52.34
C TYR A 65 -33.27 59.46 -52.42
N ARG A 66 -33.02 60.40 -53.32
CA ARG A 66 -33.98 61.39 -53.76
C ARG A 66 -34.49 61.06 -55.14
N MET A 67 -35.78 60.94 -55.28
CA MET A 67 -36.48 60.81 -56.55
C MET A 67 -36.91 62.18 -57.00
N TYR A 68 -36.64 62.57 -58.21
CA TYR A 68 -37.06 63.78 -58.84
C TYR A 68 -38.04 63.52 -59.96
N ALA A 69 -39.00 64.42 -60.14
CA ALA A 69 -39.87 64.46 -61.29
C ALA A 69 -39.74 65.80 -61.98
N SER A 70 -39.67 65.80 -63.24
CA SER A 70 -39.69 67.05 -64.08
C SER A 70 -40.68 66.91 -65.21
N ILE A 71 -41.30 68.01 -65.56
CA ILE A 71 -42.16 68.12 -66.73
C ILE A 71 -41.65 69.33 -67.52
N GLY A 72 -41.44 69.15 -68.83
CA GLY A 72 -41.03 70.20 -69.72
C GLY A 72 -42.14 71.22 -70.00
N ASP A 73 -41.77 72.36 -70.57
CA ASP A 73 -42.75 73.35 -71.03
C ASP A 73 -43.65 72.73 -72.12
N THR A 74 -44.94 73.11 -72.05
CA THR A 74 -45.90 72.81 -73.09
C THR A 74 -46.41 74.13 -73.67
N ASP A 75 -47.29 74.10 -74.69
CA ASP A 75 -47.77 75.32 -75.34
C ASP A 75 -48.43 76.28 -74.38
N ASN A 76 -49.12 75.77 -73.33
CA ASN A 76 -49.93 76.62 -72.44
C ASN A 76 -49.39 76.64 -70.99
N TYR A 77 -48.37 75.84 -70.69
CA TYR A 77 -47.88 75.72 -69.28
C TYR A 77 -46.36 75.75 -69.23
N TYR A 78 -45.86 76.43 -68.18
CA TYR A 78 -44.47 76.28 -67.81
C TYR A 78 -44.25 74.92 -67.17
N GLY A 79 -43.20 74.26 -67.49
CA GLY A 79 -42.75 73.07 -66.82
C GLY A 79 -42.32 73.37 -65.41
N PHE A 80 -42.00 72.30 -64.67
CA PHE A 80 -41.27 72.39 -63.43
C PHE A 80 -40.08 71.50 -63.45
N GLU A 81 -38.98 71.95 -62.94
CA GLU A 81 -37.79 71.23 -62.71
C GLU A 81 -37.70 70.80 -61.27
N ALA A 82 -37.51 69.49 -60.97
CA ALA A 82 -37.05 68.93 -59.77
C ALA A 82 -37.95 69.11 -58.52
N VAL A 83 -39.22 68.67 -58.58
CA VAL A 83 -39.90 68.24 -57.36
C VAL A 83 -39.28 66.91 -56.91
N TYR A 84 -38.89 66.80 -55.65
CA TYR A 84 -38.30 65.56 -55.16
C TYR A 84 -39.01 65.01 -53.93
N CYS A 85 -38.89 63.75 -53.73
CA CYS A 85 -39.20 63.03 -52.48
C CYS A 85 -38.02 62.10 -52.10
N GLU A 86 -37.90 61.85 -50.82
CA GLU A 86 -36.92 60.87 -50.36
C GLU A 86 -37.56 59.52 -50.26
N PHE A 87 -36.81 58.44 -50.60
CA PHE A 87 -37.16 57.08 -50.41
C PHE A 87 -35.95 56.26 -49.92
N VAL A 88 -36.21 55.16 -49.23
CA VAL A 88 -35.17 54.30 -48.66
C VAL A 88 -35.21 52.94 -49.34
N VAL A 89 -34.04 52.52 -49.80
CA VAL A 89 -33.79 51.09 -50.12
C VAL A 89 -33.24 50.47 -48.85
N ALA A 90 -34.10 49.69 -48.18
CA ALA A 90 -33.70 48.99 -46.94
C ALA A 90 -32.77 47.81 -47.26
N LYS A 91 -31.83 47.55 -46.36
CA LYS A 91 -31.04 46.29 -46.45
C LYS A 91 -31.91 45.10 -46.45
N ALA A 92 -31.57 44.10 -47.22
CA ALA A 92 -32.24 42.82 -47.25
C ALA A 92 -31.71 41.88 -46.16
N THR A 93 -32.51 40.90 -45.78
CA THR A 93 -32.00 39.77 -44.98
C THR A 93 -31.24 38.83 -45.91
N PRO A 94 -29.99 38.47 -45.60
CA PRO A 94 -29.22 37.55 -46.40
C PRO A 94 -29.78 36.15 -46.30
N THR A 95 -29.54 35.31 -47.33
CA THR A 95 -29.65 33.88 -47.22
C THR A 95 -28.35 33.34 -46.71
N TYR A 96 -28.41 32.37 -45.84
CA TYR A 96 -27.22 31.72 -45.29
C TYR A 96 -27.52 30.24 -45.02
N THR A 97 -26.46 29.40 -44.87
CA THR A 97 -26.56 28.02 -44.45
C THR A 97 -26.07 27.92 -43.02
N VAL A 98 -26.90 27.37 -42.14
CA VAL A 98 -26.55 27.17 -40.74
C VAL A 98 -25.44 26.15 -40.62
N PRO A 99 -24.29 26.47 -40.00
CA PRO A 99 -23.24 25.49 -39.73
C PRO A 99 -23.74 24.33 -38.89
N THR A 100 -23.33 23.11 -39.23
CA THR A 100 -23.67 21.89 -38.51
C THR A 100 -22.42 21.08 -38.21
N GLY A 101 -22.50 20.13 -37.26
CA GLY A 101 -21.37 19.26 -36.90
C GLY A 101 -20.28 19.97 -36.11
N LEU A 102 -20.60 21.09 -35.46
CA LEU A 102 -19.65 21.82 -34.62
C LEU A 102 -19.35 21.01 -33.35
N THR A 103 -18.10 20.93 -32.98
CA THR A 103 -17.64 20.18 -31.82
C THR A 103 -16.67 21.00 -30.98
N ALA A 104 -16.69 20.74 -29.69
CA ALA A 104 -15.74 21.27 -28.71
C ALA A 104 -15.33 20.16 -27.75
N LYS A 105 -14.27 20.39 -26.95
CA LYS A 105 -13.91 19.58 -25.79
C LYS A 105 -14.29 20.32 -24.52
N TYR A 106 -14.61 19.58 -23.46
CA TYR A 106 -14.78 20.13 -22.13
C TYR A 106 -13.59 21.01 -21.74
N GLY A 107 -13.89 22.14 -21.10
CA GLY A 107 -12.87 23.13 -20.69
C GLY A 107 -12.55 24.18 -21.75
N GLN A 108 -13.06 24.05 -22.97
CA GLN A 108 -12.96 25.05 -24.03
C GLN A 108 -14.05 26.12 -23.91
N THR A 109 -13.85 27.24 -24.64
CA THR A 109 -14.82 28.29 -24.88
C THR A 109 -15.27 28.25 -26.33
N LEU A 110 -16.26 29.05 -26.67
CA LEU A 110 -16.69 29.21 -28.06
C LEU A 110 -15.60 29.80 -28.98
N ALA A 111 -14.60 30.50 -28.43
CA ALA A 111 -13.46 30.96 -29.20
C ALA A 111 -12.64 29.78 -29.83
N ASP A 112 -12.69 28.60 -29.22
CA ASP A 112 -12.00 27.40 -29.71
C ASP A 112 -12.79 26.65 -30.81
N VAL A 113 -14.06 27.05 -31.03
CA VAL A 113 -14.93 26.43 -32.03
C VAL A 113 -14.91 27.27 -33.30
N THR A 114 -14.21 26.78 -34.31
CA THR A 114 -14.07 27.49 -35.59
C THR A 114 -15.39 27.49 -36.35
N LEU A 115 -15.82 28.66 -36.74
CA LEU A 115 -16.97 28.87 -37.59
C LEU A 115 -16.57 29.17 -39.03
N PRO A 116 -17.42 28.89 -40.04
CA PRO A 116 -17.22 29.26 -41.42
C PRO A 116 -17.18 30.79 -41.64
N ASP A 117 -16.70 31.23 -42.79
CA ASP A 117 -16.64 32.63 -43.14
C ASP A 117 -18.01 33.29 -43.02
N GLY A 118 -18.00 34.50 -42.48
CA GLY A 118 -19.18 35.29 -42.21
C GLY A 118 -19.86 35.00 -40.88
N TRP A 119 -19.52 33.91 -40.25
CA TRP A 119 -20.10 33.53 -38.93
C TRP A 119 -19.20 33.96 -37.79
N SER A 120 -19.82 34.36 -36.69
CA SER A 120 -19.11 34.61 -35.41
C SER A 120 -20.07 34.36 -34.24
N TRP A 121 -19.51 33.92 -33.12
CA TRP A 121 -20.25 33.78 -31.87
C TRP A 121 -20.66 35.17 -31.35
N MET A 122 -21.79 35.23 -30.66
CA MET A 122 -22.21 36.48 -29.98
C MET A 122 -21.31 36.76 -28.77
N ASP A 123 -20.93 35.74 -28.03
CA ASP A 123 -19.91 35.80 -26.98
C ASP A 123 -18.94 34.65 -27.16
N SER A 124 -17.78 34.87 -27.72
CA SER A 124 -16.75 33.86 -27.93
C SER A 124 -16.07 33.41 -26.63
N SER A 125 -16.21 34.16 -25.52
CA SER A 125 -15.68 33.80 -24.21
C SER A 125 -16.57 32.84 -23.41
N GLU A 126 -17.78 32.59 -23.89
CA GLU A 126 -18.73 31.69 -23.26
C GLU A 126 -18.17 30.27 -23.21
N SER A 127 -18.26 29.62 -21.99
CA SER A 127 -17.84 28.25 -21.82
C SER A 127 -18.78 27.30 -22.55
N VAL A 128 -18.23 26.30 -23.23
CA VAL A 128 -19.03 25.23 -23.85
C VAL A 128 -19.72 24.32 -22.80
N GLY A 129 -19.32 24.41 -21.52
CA GLY A 129 -19.88 23.64 -20.40
C GLY A 129 -19.44 22.18 -20.39
N GLY A 130 -20.14 21.32 -19.64
CA GLY A 130 -19.82 19.91 -19.48
C GLY A 130 -19.99 19.09 -20.76
N ALA A 131 -19.26 17.98 -20.89
CA ALA A 131 -19.37 17.06 -22.01
C ALA A 131 -20.78 16.39 -22.04
N SER A 132 -21.31 16.20 -23.23
CA SER A 132 -22.63 15.63 -23.44
C SER A 132 -22.75 15.06 -24.84
N THR A 133 -23.45 13.95 -24.98
CA THR A 133 -23.82 13.38 -26.30
C THR A 133 -24.92 14.20 -26.98
N ALA A 134 -25.74 14.94 -26.21
CA ALA A 134 -26.70 15.88 -26.74
C ALA A 134 -25.99 17.20 -27.05
N ALA A 135 -26.21 17.71 -28.27
CA ALA A 135 -25.72 19.04 -28.65
C ALA A 135 -26.35 20.14 -27.78
N LYS A 136 -25.57 21.18 -27.54
CA LYS A 136 -25.99 22.39 -26.83
C LYS A 136 -26.11 23.54 -27.84
N THR A 137 -27.05 24.43 -27.61
CA THR A 137 -27.29 25.60 -28.47
C THR A 137 -26.56 26.82 -27.91
N PHE A 138 -25.93 27.57 -28.81
CA PHE A 138 -25.22 28.82 -28.53
C PHE A 138 -25.60 29.89 -29.55
N GLN A 139 -25.58 31.13 -29.15
CA GLN A 139 -25.97 32.27 -30.01
C GLN A 139 -24.82 32.71 -30.89
N ALA A 140 -25.11 32.81 -32.18
CA ALA A 140 -24.18 33.28 -33.19
C ALA A 140 -24.81 34.37 -34.06
N LYS A 141 -23.99 35.03 -34.86
CA LYS A 141 -24.43 35.97 -35.89
C LYS A 141 -23.77 35.64 -37.20
N PHE A 142 -24.51 35.96 -38.28
CA PHE A 142 -24.03 35.86 -39.63
C PHE A 142 -23.89 37.28 -40.22
N THR A 143 -22.70 37.65 -40.60
CA THR A 143 -22.39 38.92 -41.28
C THR A 143 -22.09 38.61 -42.76
N PRO A 144 -22.95 39.00 -43.66
CA PRO A 144 -22.75 38.77 -45.07
C PRO A 144 -21.53 39.56 -45.60
N LYS A 145 -20.92 39.09 -46.69
CA LYS A 145 -19.80 39.76 -47.31
C LYS A 145 -20.18 41.18 -47.83
N ASP A 146 -21.40 41.30 -48.35
CA ASP A 146 -21.97 42.59 -48.78
C ASP A 146 -22.79 43.20 -47.62
N THR A 147 -22.10 43.91 -46.75
CA THR A 147 -22.68 44.60 -45.60
C THR A 147 -23.38 45.92 -45.96
N GLU A 148 -23.20 46.40 -47.17
CA GLU A 148 -23.92 47.57 -47.65
C GLU A 148 -25.38 47.23 -47.89
N ASN A 149 -25.65 46.12 -48.53
CA ASN A 149 -26.99 45.72 -49.01
C ASN A 149 -27.73 44.76 -48.15
N TYR A 150 -27.02 44.04 -47.26
CA TYR A 150 -27.61 43.03 -46.38
C TYR A 150 -27.37 43.36 -44.92
N ASN A 151 -28.38 42.99 -44.12
CA ASN A 151 -28.30 43.08 -42.67
C ASN A 151 -27.43 41.93 -42.12
N THR A 152 -26.70 42.17 -41.03
CA THR A 152 -26.25 41.10 -40.14
C THR A 152 -27.47 40.43 -39.52
N VAL A 153 -27.43 39.13 -39.44
CA VAL A 153 -28.48 38.34 -38.73
C VAL A 153 -27.90 37.87 -37.42
N GLU A 154 -28.53 38.27 -36.34
CA GLU A 154 -28.05 37.99 -34.97
C GLU A 154 -28.97 36.96 -34.28
N ASN A 155 -28.54 36.41 -33.16
CA ASN A 155 -29.27 35.48 -32.33
C ASN A 155 -29.68 34.20 -33.09
N ILE A 156 -28.75 33.67 -33.91
CA ILE A 156 -28.95 32.41 -34.59
C ILE A 156 -28.40 31.30 -33.68
N GLU A 157 -29.24 30.32 -33.42
CA GLU A 157 -28.86 29.19 -32.61
C GLU A 157 -28.01 28.20 -33.42
N LEU A 158 -26.79 27.89 -32.95
CA LEU A 158 -25.91 26.87 -33.50
C LEU A 158 -25.74 25.75 -32.49
N GLU A 159 -25.79 24.52 -32.94
CA GLU A 159 -25.61 23.33 -32.14
C GLU A 159 -24.12 22.95 -32.08
N VAL A 160 -23.59 22.78 -30.85
CA VAL A 160 -22.22 22.31 -30.59
C VAL A 160 -22.29 21.06 -29.72
N THR A 161 -21.66 19.98 -30.19
CA THR A 161 -21.46 18.75 -29.38
C THR A 161 -20.18 18.91 -28.57
N VAL A 162 -20.31 18.79 -27.23
CA VAL A 162 -19.17 18.92 -26.33
C VAL A 162 -18.65 17.54 -25.97
N ASN A 163 -17.53 17.17 -26.50
CA ASN A 163 -16.83 15.92 -26.24
C ASN A 163 -16.08 16.00 -24.90
N LYS A 164 -15.79 14.84 -24.34
CA LYS A 164 -14.88 14.76 -23.17
C LYS A 164 -13.52 15.33 -23.53
N ALA A 165 -12.89 16.01 -22.56
CA ALA A 165 -11.49 16.32 -22.63
C ALA A 165 -10.64 15.06 -22.53
N ASP A 166 -9.37 15.13 -22.92
CA ASP A 166 -8.52 13.95 -22.97
C ASP A 166 -8.24 13.42 -21.55
N GLY A 167 -8.30 12.11 -21.39
CA GLY A 167 -7.77 11.36 -20.26
C GLY A 167 -6.29 11.01 -20.48
N GLY A 168 -5.78 10.03 -19.76
CA GLY A 168 -4.40 9.60 -19.93
C GLY A 168 -3.93 8.55 -18.93
N ASN A 169 -2.74 8.02 -19.15
CA ASN A 169 -2.07 7.18 -18.17
C ASN A 169 -1.29 8.07 -17.19
N LEU A 170 -1.76 8.12 -15.94
CA LEU A 170 -1.13 8.91 -14.88
C LEU A 170 0.18 8.30 -14.42
N LYS A 171 0.21 6.93 -14.34
CA LYS A 171 1.36 6.22 -13.79
C LYS A 171 1.39 4.77 -14.27
N THR A 172 2.60 4.26 -14.47
CA THR A 172 2.87 2.83 -14.59
C THR A 172 3.72 2.40 -13.41
N VAL A 173 3.33 1.30 -12.75
CA VAL A 173 3.98 0.74 -11.56
C VAL A 173 4.39 -0.68 -11.85
N GLU A 174 5.64 -1.00 -11.60
CA GLU A 174 6.16 -2.35 -11.67
C GLU A 174 6.08 -2.99 -10.28
N LEU A 175 5.45 -4.14 -10.18
CA LEU A 175 5.27 -4.92 -8.96
C LEU A 175 5.84 -6.32 -9.18
N GLU A 176 6.32 -6.90 -8.08
CA GLU A 176 6.75 -8.30 -8.07
C GLU A 176 5.91 -9.08 -7.05
N GLN A 177 5.58 -10.32 -7.40
CA GLN A 177 4.85 -11.24 -6.54
C GLN A 177 5.42 -12.64 -6.73
N LYS A 178 5.56 -13.39 -5.65
CA LYS A 178 5.98 -14.78 -5.77
C LYS A 178 4.87 -15.60 -6.44
N TYR A 179 5.21 -16.42 -7.44
CA TYR A 179 4.20 -17.21 -8.18
C TYR A 179 3.41 -18.18 -7.29
N THR A 180 3.95 -18.50 -6.12
CA THR A 180 3.33 -19.36 -5.10
C THR A 180 2.41 -18.60 -4.13
N ASP A 181 2.44 -17.28 -4.15
CA ASP A 181 1.60 -16.46 -3.28
C ASP A 181 0.25 -16.18 -3.96
N ALA A 182 -0.77 -16.90 -3.53
CA ALA A 182 -2.15 -16.73 -3.97
C ALA A 182 -3.00 -15.92 -2.96
N SER A 183 -2.37 -15.25 -2.02
CA SER A 183 -3.07 -14.42 -1.04
C SER A 183 -3.61 -13.12 -1.65
N ASP A 184 -4.47 -12.44 -0.90
CA ASP A 184 -4.99 -11.14 -1.27
C ASP A 184 -3.91 -10.05 -1.15
N HIS A 185 -3.61 -9.39 -2.24
CA HIS A 185 -2.77 -8.20 -2.30
C HIS A 185 -3.61 -6.95 -2.43
N THR A 186 -3.12 -5.84 -1.90
CA THR A 186 -3.80 -4.56 -2.03
C THR A 186 -2.88 -3.51 -2.63
N TYR A 187 -3.43 -2.72 -3.55
CA TYR A 187 -2.77 -1.53 -4.07
C TYR A 187 -3.66 -0.32 -3.81
N THR A 188 -3.11 0.69 -3.16
CA THR A 188 -3.79 1.97 -2.95
C THR A 188 -3.26 2.95 -3.99
N PRO A 189 -4.05 3.31 -5.01
CA PRO A 189 -3.60 4.21 -6.05
C PRO A 189 -3.45 5.63 -5.52
N ASP A 190 -2.43 6.31 -6.00
CA ASP A 190 -2.27 7.74 -5.86
C ASP A 190 -2.82 8.39 -7.15
N TRP A 191 -3.97 8.99 -7.05
CA TRP A 191 -4.65 9.67 -8.17
C TRP A 191 -4.18 11.11 -8.37
N LEU A 192 -2.91 11.42 -8.07
CA LEU A 192 -2.33 12.72 -8.39
C LEU A 192 -2.40 12.99 -9.89
N GLY A 193 -2.91 14.18 -10.24
CA GLY A 193 -3.08 14.59 -11.63
C GLY A 193 -4.51 14.42 -12.17
N LEU A 194 -5.44 13.89 -11.39
CA LEU A 194 -6.85 14.00 -11.75
C LEU A 194 -7.31 15.46 -11.65
N PRO A 195 -8.07 15.96 -12.65
CA PRO A 195 -8.65 17.31 -12.59
C PRO A 195 -9.59 17.48 -11.38
N ASP A 196 -9.47 18.64 -10.73
CA ASP A 196 -10.33 19.02 -9.61
C ASP A 196 -11.80 19.21 -10.01
N GLY A 197 -12.69 19.16 -9.05
CA GLY A 197 -14.10 19.50 -9.22
C GLY A 197 -14.92 18.47 -10.00
N GLN A 198 -14.40 17.26 -10.21
CA GLN A 198 -15.11 16.17 -10.87
C GLN A 198 -15.54 15.10 -9.86
N THR A 199 -16.64 14.41 -10.19
CA THR A 199 -17.05 13.19 -9.46
C THR A 199 -16.49 11.99 -10.20
N TRP A 200 -15.57 11.25 -9.54
CA TRP A 200 -14.88 10.12 -10.11
C TRP A 200 -15.53 8.80 -9.74
N SER A 201 -15.62 7.90 -10.71
CA SER A 201 -15.94 6.49 -10.51
C SER A 201 -14.71 5.65 -10.86
N TYR A 202 -14.52 4.53 -10.15
CA TYR A 202 -13.34 3.70 -10.30
C TYR A 202 -13.71 2.31 -10.78
N SER A 203 -12.90 1.80 -11.69
CA SER A 203 -13.02 0.43 -12.22
C SER A 203 -11.63 -0.16 -12.46
N SER A 204 -11.56 -1.46 -12.71
CA SER A 204 -10.30 -2.11 -13.08
C SER A 204 -10.54 -3.18 -14.15
N GLU A 205 -9.53 -3.37 -14.98
CA GLU A 205 -9.45 -4.44 -15.95
C GLU A 205 -8.07 -5.10 -15.91
N HIS A 206 -7.91 -6.27 -16.49
CA HIS A 206 -6.63 -6.96 -16.52
C HIS A 206 -6.37 -7.62 -17.87
N SER A 207 -5.09 -7.88 -18.12
CA SER A 207 -4.63 -8.74 -19.18
C SER A 207 -3.47 -9.61 -18.69
N VAL A 208 -3.31 -10.79 -19.27
CA VAL A 208 -2.25 -11.74 -18.95
C VAL A 208 -1.39 -11.92 -20.19
N ASN A 209 -0.07 -11.98 -20.05
CA ASN A 209 0.81 -12.18 -21.18
C ASN A 209 0.53 -13.53 -21.88
N ASN A 210 0.70 -13.55 -23.17
CA ASN A 210 0.40 -14.72 -23.99
C ASN A 210 1.23 -15.94 -23.56
N GLY A 211 0.56 -17.08 -23.37
CA GLY A 211 1.18 -18.34 -22.93
C GLY A 211 1.35 -18.52 -21.41
N SER A 212 1.03 -17.52 -20.61
CA SER A 212 0.98 -17.65 -19.16
C SER A 212 -0.23 -18.48 -18.73
N LYS A 213 -0.04 -19.25 -17.62
CA LYS A 213 -1.13 -19.95 -16.92
C LYS A 213 -1.54 -19.23 -15.64
N ALA A 214 -0.97 -18.05 -15.38
CA ALA A 214 -1.38 -17.21 -14.27
C ALA A 214 -2.83 -16.75 -14.47
N THR A 215 -3.61 -16.81 -13.42
CA THR A 215 -5.01 -16.39 -13.41
C THR A 215 -5.26 -15.40 -12.29
N LEU A 216 -6.01 -14.36 -12.58
CA LEU A 216 -6.50 -13.44 -11.58
C LEU A 216 -7.74 -14.06 -10.93
N THR A 217 -7.63 -14.46 -9.67
CA THR A 217 -8.71 -15.11 -8.91
C THR A 217 -9.56 -14.13 -8.12
N LYS A 218 -9.04 -12.91 -7.91
CA LYS A 218 -9.74 -11.81 -7.27
C LYS A 218 -9.36 -10.48 -7.92
N GLN A 219 -10.36 -9.62 -8.12
CA GLN A 219 -10.19 -8.26 -8.65
C GLN A 219 -11.32 -7.38 -8.14
N ASP A 220 -11.15 -6.81 -6.96
CA ASP A 220 -12.13 -5.94 -6.32
C ASP A 220 -11.59 -4.51 -6.25
N ILE A 221 -12.39 -3.55 -6.67
CA ILE A 221 -12.04 -2.13 -6.60
C ILE A 221 -13.00 -1.38 -5.68
N ALA A 222 -12.46 -0.63 -4.72
CA ALA A 222 -13.26 0.16 -3.80
C ALA A 222 -13.79 1.41 -4.49
N ALA A 223 -15.12 1.59 -4.49
CA ALA A 223 -15.79 2.70 -5.15
C ALA A 223 -15.41 4.08 -4.58
N ALA A 224 -14.98 4.16 -3.32
CA ALA A 224 -14.69 5.42 -2.65
C ALA A 224 -13.34 6.05 -3.08
N ASN A 225 -12.34 5.23 -3.41
CA ASN A 225 -10.97 5.70 -3.61
C ASN A 225 -10.18 4.90 -4.67
N GLY A 226 -10.81 3.93 -5.31
CA GLY A 226 -10.16 3.09 -6.32
C GLY A 226 -9.10 2.14 -5.75
N LYS A 227 -9.12 1.84 -4.44
CA LYS A 227 -8.22 0.83 -3.86
C LYS A 227 -8.51 -0.53 -4.48
N LEU A 228 -7.49 -1.14 -5.07
CA LEU A 228 -7.58 -2.46 -5.67
C LEU A 228 -7.20 -3.53 -4.66
N THR A 229 -8.01 -4.59 -4.57
CA THR A 229 -7.65 -5.87 -3.94
C THR A 229 -7.62 -6.92 -5.02
N TYR A 230 -6.51 -7.62 -5.17
CA TYR A 230 -6.34 -8.64 -6.19
C TYR A 230 -5.65 -9.89 -5.63
N ALA A 231 -5.86 -11.02 -6.26
CA ALA A 231 -5.14 -12.27 -6.00
C ALA A 231 -4.82 -12.95 -7.32
N ILE A 232 -3.60 -13.46 -7.43
CA ILE A 232 -3.11 -14.16 -8.61
C ILE A 232 -2.75 -15.59 -8.19
N SER A 233 -3.16 -16.57 -8.97
CA SER A 233 -2.80 -17.96 -8.76
C SER A 233 -2.31 -18.62 -10.04
N GLY A 234 -1.53 -19.69 -9.91
CA GLY A 234 -0.93 -20.39 -11.04
C GLY A 234 0.18 -19.57 -11.71
N GLY A 235 0.59 -20.01 -12.90
CA GLY A 235 1.72 -19.38 -13.60
C GLY A 235 3.08 -19.88 -13.11
N LYS A 236 4.12 -19.18 -13.50
CA LYS A 236 5.53 -19.44 -13.18
C LYS A 236 6.32 -18.15 -13.14
N ALA A 237 7.52 -18.18 -12.62
CA ALA A 237 8.42 -17.03 -12.68
C ALA A 237 8.62 -16.52 -14.11
N GLY A 238 8.58 -15.21 -14.27
CA GLY A 238 8.63 -14.50 -15.56
C GLY A 238 7.27 -14.25 -16.19
N ASP A 239 6.19 -14.86 -15.71
CA ASP A 239 4.84 -14.51 -16.16
C ASP A 239 4.47 -13.09 -15.68
N LYS A 240 3.67 -12.39 -16.51
CA LYS A 240 3.26 -11.02 -16.24
C LYS A 240 1.74 -10.86 -16.32
N ILE A 241 1.19 -10.11 -15.40
CA ILE A 241 -0.20 -9.68 -15.40
C ILE A 241 -0.21 -8.16 -15.35
N THR A 242 -0.94 -7.55 -16.27
CA THR A 242 -1.17 -6.11 -16.27
C THR A 242 -2.56 -5.84 -15.73
N LEU A 243 -2.64 -5.05 -14.67
CA LEU A 243 -3.87 -4.55 -14.07
C LEU A 243 -3.98 -3.06 -14.39
N THR A 244 -5.08 -2.66 -15.02
CA THR A 244 -5.33 -1.25 -15.35
C THR A 244 -6.47 -0.74 -14.49
N LEU A 245 -6.15 0.19 -13.60
CA LEU A 245 -7.14 0.92 -12.81
C LEU A 245 -7.57 2.14 -13.60
N LYS A 246 -8.88 2.38 -13.66
CA LYS A 246 -9.49 3.50 -14.39
C LYS A 246 -10.23 4.41 -13.42
N ALA A 247 -10.00 5.71 -13.55
CA ALA A 247 -10.84 6.76 -12.99
C ALA A 247 -11.61 7.43 -14.11
N SER A 248 -12.92 7.35 -14.08
CA SER A 248 -13.84 7.85 -15.11
C SER A 248 -14.75 8.93 -14.55
N CYS A 249 -15.04 9.95 -15.34
CA CYS A 249 -16.03 10.98 -15.04
C CYS A 249 -16.77 11.43 -16.31
N ASP A 250 -17.74 12.32 -16.17
CA ASP A 250 -18.55 12.79 -17.29
C ASP A 250 -17.75 13.66 -18.27
N ASN A 251 -16.82 14.46 -17.78
CA ASN A 251 -16.17 15.54 -18.53
C ASN A 251 -14.80 15.19 -19.14
N TYR A 252 -14.16 14.12 -18.67
CA TYR A 252 -12.84 13.69 -19.15
C TYR A 252 -12.92 12.25 -19.64
N GLY A 253 -12.07 11.90 -20.59
CA GLY A 253 -11.73 10.53 -20.88
C GLY A 253 -11.12 9.85 -19.67
N ASP A 254 -11.00 8.52 -19.70
CA ASP A 254 -10.50 7.76 -18.57
C ASP A 254 -9.04 8.13 -18.26
N PHE A 255 -8.76 8.34 -16.97
CA PHE A 255 -7.39 8.37 -16.47
C PHE A 255 -7.07 6.99 -15.90
N THR A 256 -5.86 6.52 -16.19
CA THR A 256 -5.46 5.17 -15.84
C THR A 256 -4.21 5.14 -14.97
N ILE A 257 -4.10 4.10 -14.13
CA ILE A 257 -2.86 3.65 -13.50
C ILE A 257 -2.65 2.22 -13.94
N THR A 258 -1.50 1.95 -14.50
CA THR A 258 -1.14 0.62 -14.98
C THR A 258 -0.22 -0.06 -13.97
N LEU A 259 -0.57 -1.25 -13.49
CA LEU A 259 0.25 -2.08 -12.62
C LEU A 259 0.72 -3.29 -13.42
N ASN A 260 2.03 -3.44 -13.59
CA ASN A 260 2.64 -4.61 -14.20
C ASN A 260 3.14 -5.53 -13.08
N VAL A 261 2.43 -6.61 -12.81
CA VAL A 261 2.82 -7.62 -11.82
C VAL A 261 3.63 -8.70 -12.51
N THR A 262 4.90 -8.82 -12.14
CA THR A 262 5.79 -9.89 -12.61
C THR A 262 5.87 -10.98 -11.55
N LEU A 263 5.60 -12.23 -11.92
CA LEU A 263 5.72 -13.36 -11.02
C LEU A 263 7.18 -13.79 -10.89
N THR A 264 7.65 -14.00 -9.64
CA THR A 264 9.02 -14.36 -9.31
C THR A 264 9.09 -15.67 -8.53
N GLU A 265 10.25 -16.32 -8.49
CA GLU A 265 10.54 -17.45 -7.61
C GLU A 265 10.57 -17.00 -6.14
N LYS A 266 10.37 -17.95 -5.22
CA LYS A 266 10.65 -17.70 -3.80
C LYS A 266 12.14 -17.42 -3.59
N ASP A 267 12.44 -16.54 -2.66
CA ASP A 267 13.81 -16.28 -2.28
C ASP A 267 14.30 -17.33 -1.27
N ASP A 268 15.61 -17.54 -1.24
CA ASP A 268 16.21 -18.33 -0.17
C ASP A 268 16.27 -17.51 1.11
N GLN A 269 16.00 -18.16 2.23
CA GLN A 269 16.13 -17.53 3.54
C GLN A 269 17.60 -17.29 3.87
N LYS A 270 17.88 -16.30 4.71
CA LYS A 270 19.20 -16.15 5.33
C LYS A 270 19.54 -17.40 6.13
N PRO A 271 20.83 -17.75 6.28
CA PRO A 271 21.25 -18.91 7.07
C PRO A 271 20.62 -18.89 8.47
N LEU A 272 20.10 -20.05 8.89
CA LEU A 272 19.55 -20.29 10.21
C LEU A 272 20.63 -20.87 11.11
N THR A 273 20.80 -20.34 12.31
CA THR A 273 21.79 -20.81 13.29
C THR A 273 21.11 -21.07 14.63
N ILE A 274 21.39 -22.23 15.21
CA ILE A 274 20.97 -22.56 16.57
C ILE A 274 21.93 -21.88 17.56
N THR A 275 21.38 -21.33 18.64
CA THR A 275 22.13 -20.71 19.75
C THR A 275 21.67 -21.30 21.09
N GLY A 276 22.59 -21.40 22.02
CA GLY A 276 22.38 -21.94 23.35
C GLY A 276 23.68 -22.46 23.95
N ASP A 277 23.62 -23.02 25.14
CA ASP A 277 24.77 -23.62 25.77
C ASP A 277 25.20 -24.91 25.05
N THR A 278 26.49 -25.13 24.96
CA THR A 278 27.09 -26.30 24.32
C THR A 278 27.19 -27.52 25.25
N SER A 279 26.64 -27.41 26.46
CA SER A 279 26.55 -28.54 27.39
C SER A 279 25.39 -28.39 28.36
N VAL A 280 24.87 -29.52 28.83
CA VAL A 280 23.82 -29.61 29.85
C VAL A 280 24.13 -30.78 30.76
N ILE A 281 23.77 -30.71 32.04
CA ILE A 281 23.93 -31.79 32.97
C ILE A 281 22.71 -32.73 32.85
N TYR A 282 22.94 -34.02 32.95
CA TYR A 282 21.86 -35.02 32.99
C TYR A 282 20.86 -34.70 34.10
N GLY A 283 19.55 -34.72 33.77
CA GLY A 283 18.48 -34.34 34.69
C GLY A 283 18.08 -32.85 34.61
N GLU A 284 18.89 -32.01 34.01
CA GLU A 284 18.56 -30.59 33.73
C GLU A 284 17.98 -30.42 32.32
N LYS A 285 17.25 -29.34 32.08
CA LYS A 285 16.74 -29.01 30.75
C LYS A 285 17.54 -27.86 30.16
N LEU A 286 17.70 -27.86 28.83
CA LEU A 286 18.34 -26.79 28.08
C LEU A 286 17.39 -26.25 27.04
N THR A 287 17.19 -24.95 26.98
CA THR A 287 16.43 -24.30 25.92
C THR A 287 17.36 -23.81 24.83
N LEU A 288 17.16 -24.28 23.61
CA LEU A 288 17.84 -23.83 22.41
C LEU A 288 16.98 -22.80 21.70
N THR A 289 17.62 -21.81 21.13
CA THR A 289 16.97 -20.78 20.32
C THR A 289 17.63 -20.71 18.95
N THR A 290 17.05 -19.95 18.03
CA THR A 290 17.62 -19.72 16.70
C THR A 290 17.80 -18.23 16.42
N THR A 291 18.78 -17.94 15.58
CA THR A 291 19.00 -16.62 14.95
C THR A 291 19.09 -16.79 13.44
N GLY A 292 18.80 -15.73 12.68
CA GLY A 292 18.78 -15.80 11.22
C GLY A 292 17.44 -16.27 10.68
N GLY A 293 17.45 -16.78 9.46
CA GLY A 293 16.23 -17.02 8.68
C GLY A 293 15.59 -15.73 8.19
N SER A 294 14.59 -15.84 7.34
CA SER A 294 13.78 -14.76 6.80
C SER A 294 12.32 -15.18 6.85
N GLY A 295 11.41 -14.25 6.59
CA GLY A 295 9.98 -14.55 6.56
C GLY A 295 9.36 -14.89 7.92
N THR A 296 8.12 -15.38 7.87
CA THR A 296 7.24 -15.59 9.02
C THR A 296 7.05 -17.06 9.40
N GLY A 297 7.67 -17.97 8.63
CA GLY A 297 7.53 -19.42 8.84
C GLY A 297 7.98 -19.85 10.24
N ALA A 298 7.30 -20.85 10.80
CA ALA A 298 7.61 -21.42 12.12
C ALA A 298 8.98 -22.12 12.13
N VAL A 299 9.67 -22.06 13.28
CA VAL A 299 10.90 -22.82 13.51
C VAL A 299 10.53 -24.11 14.20
N THR A 300 11.11 -25.23 13.74
CA THR A 300 10.99 -26.53 14.38
C THR A 300 12.35 -27.12 14.64
N TYR A 301 12.47 -27.89 15.75
CA TYR A 301 13.69 -28.52 16.18
C TYR A 301 13.58 -30.04 16.10
N ARG A 302 14.68 -30.71 15.77
CA ARG A 302 14.80 -32.18 15.82
C ARG A 302 16.20 -32.61 16.20
N ILE A 303 16.31 -33.80 16.76
CA ILE A 303 17.60 -34.42 17.02
C ILE A 303 18.06 -35.20 15.78
N ASP A 304 19.32 -35.01 15.42
CA ASP A 304 20.00 -35.82 14.42
C ASP A 304 20.64 -37.05 15.12
N THR A 305 19.93 -38.15 15.11
CA THR A 305 20.35 -39.40 15.80
C THR A 305 21.58 -40.03 15.14
N ALA A 306 21.81 -39.76 13.86
CA ALA A 306 22.96 -40.32 13.14
C ALA A 306 24.30 -39.70 13.59
N LEU A 307 24.27 -38.47 14.09
CA LEU A 307 25.46 -37.76 14.58
C LEU A 307 25.50 -37.64 16.10
N SER A 308 24.59 -38.34 16.83
CA SER A 308 24.50 -38.32 18.29
C SER A 308 25.09 -39.58 18.88
N THR A 309 25.84 -39.49 20.00
CA THR A 309 26.32 -40.58 20.82
C THR A 309 25.56 -40.68 22.15
N GLY A 310 25.04 -39.57 22.61
CA GLY A 310 24.06 -39.44 23.70
C GLY A 310 22.63 -39.52 23.20
N GLU A 311 21.70 -39.49 24.14
CA GLU A 311 20.29 -39.49 23.82
C GLU A 311 19.58 -38.33 24.55
N ALA A 312 18.64 -37.70 23.85
CA ALA A 312 17.80 -36.62 24.38
C ALA A 312 16.45 -36.63 23.66
N THR A 313 15.47 -35.99 24.26
CA THR A 313 14.26 -35.54 23.56
C THR A 313 14.30 -34.01 23.40
N ILE A 314 13.71 -33.51 22.34
CA ILE A 314 13.57 -32.07 22.15
C ILE A 314 12.11 -31.75 21.79
N ASP A 315 11.59 -30.71 22.42
CA ASP A 315 10.29 -30.18 22.04
C ASP A 315 10.44 -29.46 20.72
N PRO A 316 9.72 -29.87 19.67
CA PRO A 316 9.92 -29.36 18.32
C PRO A 316 9.54 -27.87 18.16
N GLU A 317 8.68 -27.34 19.00
CA GLU A 317 8.20 -25.96 18.90
C GLU A 317 8.98 -25.00 19.80
N THR A 318 9.31 -25.47 21.03
CA THR A 318 9.96 -24.60 22.03
C THR A 318 11.49 -24.73 22.08
N GLY A 319 12.05 -25.77 21.46
CA GLY A 319 13.50 -26.02 21.49
C GLY A 319 14.01 -26.48 22.86
N VAL A 320 13.13 -26.92 23.77
CA VAL A 320 13.50 -27.42 25.10
C VAL A 320 14.01 -28.86 24.97
N LEU A 321 15.31 -29.01 25.20
CA LEU A 321 16.00 -30.29 25.20
C LEU A 321 15.98 -30.90 26.61
N THR A 322 15.60 -32.19 26.71
CA THR A 322 15.64 -32.99 27.94
C THR A 322 16.58 -34.16 27.73
N PRO A 323 17.70 -34.23 28.47
CA PRO A 323 18.65 -35.32 28.42
C PRO A 323 18.06 -36.66 28.80
N VAL A 324 18.42 -37.74 28.09
CA VAL A 324 18.06 -39.13 28.38
C VAL A 324 19.30 -39.97 28.68
N LYS A 325 20.43 -39.69 27.97
CA LYS A 325 21.68 -40.41 28.15
C LYS A 325 22.88 -39.48 27.87
N VAL A 326 23.89 -39.60 28.68
CA VAL A 326 25.16 -38.84 28.52
C VAL A 326 25.81 -39.10 27.17
N GLY A 327 26.48 -38.09 26.64
CA GLY A 327 27.12 -38.13 25.34
C GLY A 327 26.86 -36.90 24.50
N SER A 328 27.33 -36.87 23.30
CA SER A 328 27.07 -35.75 22.38
C SER A 328 25.72 -35.90 21.72
N VAL A 329 24.98 -34.79 21.60
CA VAL A 329 23.70 -34.70 20.88
C VAL A 329 23.81 -33.64 19.81
N SER A 330 23.37 -33.99 18.61
CA SER A 330 23.31 -33.08 17.46
C SER A 330 21.86 -32.67 17.24
N VAL A 331 21.62 -31.36 17.18
CA VAL A 331 20.29 -30.75 16.96
C VAL A 331 20.28 -30.00 15.66
N ILE A 332 19.19 -30.12 14.91
CA ILE A 332 18.94 -29.39 13.67
C ILE A 332 17.64 -28.61 13.85
N ALA A 333 17.63 -27.37 13.43
CA ALA A 333 16.44 -26.52 13.33
C ALA A 333 16.08 -26.30 11.87
N THR A 334 14.79 -26.29 11.57
CA THR A 334 14.25 -25.91 10.26
C THR A 334 13.26 -24.78 10.44
N LYS A 335 13.47 -23.70 9.74
CA LYS A 335 12.47 -22.61 9.61
C LYS A 335 11.69 -22.85 8.33
N ALA A 336 10.38 -23.01 8.47
CA ALA A 336 9.49 -23.21 7.34
C ALA A 336 9.54 -22.00 6.37
N GLY A 337 9.33 -22.25 5.10
CA GLY A 337 9.08 -21.21 4.12
C GLY A 337 7.71 -20.57 4.31
N ASP A 338 7.50 -19.47 3.61
CA ASP A 338 6.22 -18.79 3.50
C ASP A 338 5.94 -18.40 2.03
N ASN A 339 5.15 -17.37 1.77
CA ASN A 339 4.86 -16.96 0.41
C ASN A 339 6.10 -16.44 -0.33
N ASP A 340 7.03 -15.82 0.39
CA ASP A 340 8.19 -15.13 -0.18
C ASP A 340 9.46 -15.95 -0.15
N TYR A 341 9.57 -16.90 0.79
CA TYR A 341 10.80 -17.63 1.07
C TYR A 341 10.65 -19.14 1.02
N ASN A 342 11.69 -19.83 0.55
CA ASN A 342 11.87 -21.27 0.71
C ASN A 342 12.11 -21.62 2.19
N ASP A 343 11.99 -22.88 2.57
CA ASP A 343 12.45 -23.36 3.88
C ASP A 343 13.98 -23.30 3.99
N VAL A 344 14.47 -23.16 5.22
CA VAL A 344 15.90 -23.22 5.52
C VAL A 344 16.17 -24.12 6.71
N THR A 345 17.21 -24.91 6.62
CA THR A 345 17.67 -25.82 7.69
C THR A 345 19.03 -25.34 8.20
N SER A 346 19.23 -25.34 9.52
CA SER A 346 20.48 -24.98 10.16
C SER A 346 21.58 -26.01 9.89
N THR A 347 22.81 -25.60 10.07
CA THR A 347 23.89 -26.56 10.32
C THR A 347 23.64 -27.29 11.65
N PRO A 348 24.12 -28.54 11.81
CA PRO A 348 24.00 -29.26 13.07
C PRO A 348 24.65 -28.50 14.24
N PHE A 349 23.90 -28.34 15.32
CA PHE A 349 24.40 -27.79 16.58
C PHE A 349 24.69 -28.94 17.54
N VAL A 350 25.96 -29.10 17.92
CA VAL A 350 26.41 -30.21 18.77
C VAL A 350 26.57 -29.68 20.20
N LEU A 351 25.93 -30.39 21.15
CA LEU A 351 26.08 -30.14 22.58
C LEU A 351 26.44 -31.45 23.32
N MET A 352 27.01 -31.30 24.51
CA MET A 352 27.41 -32.40 25.35
C MET A 352 26.45 -32.57 26.55
N ILE A 353 25.89 -33.76 26.72
CA ILE A 353 25.21 -34.13 27.95
C ILE A 353 26.25 -34.67 28.92
N LYS A 354 26.52 -33.90 29.97
CA LYS A 354 27.47 -34.27 31.03
C LYS A 354 26.76 -35.12 32.11
N PRO A 355 27.47 -36.08 32.74
CA PRO A 355 26.88 -36.83 33.82
C PRO A 355 26.60 -35.95 35.02
N ALA A 356 25.50 -36.25 35.69
CA ALA A 356 25.14 -35.62 36.97
C ALA A 356 25.96 -36.25 38.12
N THR A 357 26.09 -35.54 39.19
CA THR A 357 26.70 -36.05 40.43
C THR A 357 25.59 -36.56 41.34
N PRO A 358 25.63 -37.81 41.84
CA PRO A 358 24.71 -38.29 42.82
C PRO A 358 24.69 -37.40 44.08
N THR A 359 23.60 -37.43 44.83
CA THR A 359 23.48 -36.72 46.11
C THR A 359 23.24 -37.67 47.24
N GLY A 360 23.42 -37.21 48.49
CA GLY A 360 23.15 -37.99 49.69
C GLY A 360 24.34 -38.75 50.23
N GLU A 361 24.09 -39.61 51.18
CA GLU A 361 25.08 -40.38 51.92
C GLU A 361 24.62 -41.82 52.09
N PRO A 362 25.58 -42.78 52.06
CA PRO A 362 25.28 -44.20 52.33
C PRO A 362 24.89 -44.38 53.81
N LYS A 363 24.18 -45.47 54.07
CA LYS A 363 24.01 -45.93 55.40
C LYS A 363 25.14 -46.90 55.76
N TYR A 364 25.60 -46.83 56.96
CA TYR A 364 26.66 -47.74 57.48
C TYR A 364 26.36 -48.18 58.88
N THR A 365 26.98 -49.32 59.31
CA THR A 365 26.87 -49.78 60.70
C THR A 365 27.91 -49.08 61.57
N ALA A 366 27.46 -48.33 62.58
CA ALA A 366 28.34 -47.65 63.51
C ALA A 366 29.13 -48.67 64.35
N ILE A 367 30.42 -48.41 64.57
CA ILE A 367 31.29 -49.23 65.38
C ILE A 367 31.38 -48.61 66.79
N THR A 368 31.07 -49.42 67.83
CA THR A 368 31.08 -48.97 69.22
C THR A 368 32.15 -49.61 70.03
N THR A 369 32.88 -50.62 69.51
CA THR A 369 33.92 -51.39 70.21
C THR A 369 35.17 -51.54 69.38
N SER A 370 36.37 -51.59 70.01
CA SER A 370 37.64 -51.82 69.35
C SER A 370 37.76 -53.26 68.79
N GLY A 371 38.71 -53.40 67.80
CA GLY A 371 38.97 -54.70 67.19
C GLY A 371 38.03 -55.06 66.03
N LYS A 372 37.20 -54.16 65.60
CA LYS A 372 36.29 -54.38 64.46
C LYS A 372 36.99 -54.00 63.12
N THR A 373 36.47 -54.48 62.03
CA THR A 373 36.97 -54.28 60.65
C THR A 373 35.95 -53.54 59.83
N LEU A 374 36.32 -53.15 58.57
CA LEU A 374 35.40 -52.51 57.66
C LEU A 374 34.21 -53.38 57.27
N LYS A 375 34.34 -54.72 57.37
CA LYS A 375 33.27 -55.63 57.21
C LYS A 375 32.14 -55.48 58.28
N ASP A 376 32.51 -55.11 59.52
CA ASP A 376 31.57 -54.79 60.57
C ASP A 376 30.86 -53.41 60.35
N ALA A 377 31.49 -52.51 59.61
CA ALA A 377 30.95 -51.24 59.21
C ALA A 377 30.35 -51.30 57.80
N ALA A 378 29.61 -52.32 57.49
CA ALA A 378 29.04 -52.56 56.14
C ALA A 378 28.32 -51.34 55.61
N LEU A 379 28.69 -50.90 54.41
CA LEU A 379 27.97 -49.85 53.65
C LEU A 379 26.74 -50.43 52.94
N THR A 380 25.62 -49.72 52.99
CA THR A 380 24.40 -50.14 52.27
C THR A 380 23.72 -48.93 51.65
N THR A 381 23.10 -49.19 50.50
CA THR A 381 22.19 -48.23 49.84
C THR A 381 20.78 -48.32 50.43
N GLU A 382 20.41 -49.43 51.06
CA GLU A 382 19.11 -49.59 51.71
C GLU A 382 18.98 -48.69 52.94
N GLY A 383 17.97 -47.79 52.89
CA GLY A 383 17.76 -46.81 53.96
C GLY A 383 18.79 -45.69 53.94
N SER A 384 19.59 -45.55 52.88
CA SER A 384 20.49 -44.39 52.65
C SER A 384 19.71 -43.20 52.11
N THR A 385 20.34 -42.04 52.07
CA THR A 385 19.80 -40.83 51.39
C THR A 385 20.36 -40.67 49.99
N LEU A 386 21.11 -41.66 49.47
CA LEU A 386 21.67 -41.60 48.11
C LEU A 386 20.61 -41.51 47.06
N ASN A 387 20.82 -40.65 46.08
CA ASN A 387 19.98 -40.49 44.88
C ASN A 387 20.86 -40.26 43.63
N PRO A 388 20.86 -41.19 42.67
CA PRO A 388 20.22 -42.53 42.70
C PRO A 388 20.81 -43.39 43.80
N ASN A 389 20.10 -44.41 44.21
CA ASN A 389 20.50 -45.33 45.28
C ASN A 389 20.88 -46.74 44.79
N ASP A 390 20.83 -46.98 43.47
CA ASP A 390 21.26 -48.24 42.85
C ASP A 390 22.70 -48.08 42.37
N GLY A 391 23.60 -48.89 42.95
CA GLY A 391 25.02 -48.81 42.65
C GLY A 391 25.86 -49.61 43.63
N LYS A 392 27.17 -49.54 43.44
CA LYS A 392 28.17 -50.18 44.25
C LYS A 392 28.77 -49.24 45.27
N LEU A 393 28.79 -49.64 46.54
CA LEU A 393 29.46 -48.94 47.62
C LEU A 393 30.72 -49.67 48.04
N GLU A 394 31.78 -48.91 48.24
CA GLU A 394 33.12 -49.46 48.63
C GLU A 394 33.78 -48.49 49.61
N TRP A 395 34.52 -49.04 50.57
CA TRP A 395 35.48 -48.30 51.33
C TRP A 395 36.74 -48.10 50.50
N VAL A 396 37.31 -46.91 50.49
CA VAL A 396 38.46 -46.59 49.66
C VAL A 396 39.54 -45.81 50.41
N ASP A 397 40.78 -45.95 49.99
CA ASP A 397 41.89 -45.16 50.54
C ASP A 397 41.94 -43.76 49.88
N ASP A 398 42.90 -42.93 50.29
CA ASP A 398 43.08 -41.56 49.76
C ASP A 398 43.40 -41.51 48.27
N LYS A 399 43.84 -42.65 47.70
CA LYS A 399 44.13 -42.80 46.30
C LYS A 399 42.96 -43.39 45.50
N GLY A 400 41.88 -43.70 46.17
CA GLY A 400 40.67 -44.35 45.60
C GLY A 400 40.78 -45.88 45.40
N ASN A 401 41.77 -46.52 45.94
CA ASN A 401 41.84 -47.97 45.91
C ASN A 401 40.87 -48.56 46.94
N VAL A 402 40.24 -49.69 46.58
CA VAL A 402 39.31 -50.38 47.48
C VAL A 402 40.06 -50.94 48.67
N LEU A 403 39.58 -50.64 49.85
CA LEU A 403 40.08 -51.19 51.08
C LEU A 403 39.50 -52.59 51.32
N PRO A 404 40.34 -53.58 51.73
CA PRO A 404 39.86 -54.93 52.06
C PRO A 404 38.87 -54.89 53.24
N ASP A 405 37.91 -55.81 53.26
CA ASP A 405 36.89 -55.94 54.30
C ASP A 405 37.50 -56.25 55.69
N ASP A 406 38.67 -56.85 55.70
CA ASP A 406 39.42 -57.18 56.95
C ASP A 406 40.27 -56.03 57.47
N THR A 407 40.26 -54.88 56.80
CA THR A 407 40.95 -53.66 57.27
C THR A 407 40.41 -53.29 58.66
N ARG A 408 41.33 -53.23 59.62
CA ARG A 408 40.99 -52.87 60.99
C ARG A 408 40.54 -51.41 61.08
N VAL A 409 39.45 -51.17 61.81
CA VAL A 409 38.95 -49.80 62.09
C VAL A 409 39.65 -49.25 63.33
N GLU A 410 40.39 -48.16 63.10
CA GLU A 410 41.09 -47.47 64.18
C GLU A 410 40.19 -46.35 64.79
N ALA A 411 40.31 -46.10 66.09
CA ALA A 411 39.52 -45.09 66.74
C ALA A 411 39.92 -43.67 66.30
N ASN A 412 38.94 -42.75 66.21
CA ASN A 412 39.12 -41.36 65.83
C ASN A 412 39.81 -41.20 64.45
N THR A 413 39.51 -42.13 63.51
CA THR A 413 40.05 -42.17 62.16
C THR A 413 38.90 -42.10 61.17
N THR A 414 39.07 -41.19 60.21
CA THR A 414 38.10 -41.00 59.12
C THR A 414 38.36 -41.99 57.98
N TYR A 415 37.31 -42.66 57.52
CA TYR A 415 37.33 -43.57 56.42
C TYR A 415 36.55 -42.98 55.24
N LYS A 416 37.09 -43.14 54.00
CA LYS A 416 36.45 -42.68 52.80
C LYS A 416 35.64 -43.78 52.17
N TRP A 417 34.49 -43.40 51.67
CA TRP A 417 33.63 -44.26 50.90
C TRP A 417 33.43 -43.75 49.48
N ARG A 418 33.21 -44.63 48.53
CA ARG A 418 32.86 -44.34 47.16
C ARG A 418 31.58 -45.05 46.79
N PHE A 419 30.64 -44.30 46.22
CA PHE A 419 29.44 -44.78 45.58
C PHE A 419 29.61 -44.70 44.07
N THR A 420 29.44 -45.81 43.36
CA THR A 420 29.45 -45.89 41.88
C THR A 420 28.05 -46.28 41.44
N PRO A 421 27.24 -45.38 40.94
CA PRO A 421 25.93 -45.69 40.42
C PRO A 421 25.95 -46.73 39.30
N THR A 422 24.94 -47.56 39.20
CA THR A 422 24.70 -48.46 38.06
C THR A 422 24.35 -47.67 36.80
N ASP A 423 23.62 -46.57 36.95
CA ASP A 423 23.28 -45.64 35.87
C ASP A 423 24.52 -44.84 35.48
N THR A 424 25.02 -45.08 34.26
CA THR A 424 26.15 -44.37 33.67
C THR A 424 25.95 -42.88 33.40
N ASN A 425 24.73 -42.39 33.60
CA ASN A 425 24.43 -40.97 33.52
C ASN A 425 24.90 -40.18 34.74
N TYR A 426 25.42 -40.89 35.75
CA TYR A 426 25.97 -40.26 36.94
C TYR A 426 27.47 -40.49 37.09
N THR A 427 28.17 -39.58 37.72
CA THR A 427 29.53 -39.73 38.16
C THR A 427 29.59 -40.54 39.44
N THR A 428 30.78 -40.93 39.90
CA THR A 428 30.97 -41.46 41.24
C THR A 428 30.83 -40.36 42.29
N LEU A 429 30.24 -40.74 43.47
CA LEU A 429 30.18 -39.87 44.64
C LEU A 429 31.13 -40.44 45.72
N THR A 430 31.88 -39.57 46.38
CA THR A 430 32.75 -39.94 47.49
C THR A 430 32.43 -39.07 48.71
N GLY A 431 32.60 -39.66 49.87
CA GLY A 431 32.50 -38.95 51.12
C GLY A 431 33.36 -39.63 52.19
N GLU A 432 33.35 -39.09 53.37
CA GLU A 432 34.13 -39.62 54.48
C GLU A 432 33.33 -39.60 55.78
N VAL A 433 33.69 -40.55 56.68
CA VAL A 433 33.00 -40.69 57.95
C VAL A 433 33.95 -41.25 58.99
N GLU A 434 33.86 -40.79 60.25
CA GLU A 434 34.49 -41.45 61.40
C GLU A 434 33.63 -42.61 61.88
N LEU A 435 34.19 -43.83 61.74
CA LEU A 435 33.43 -45.06 62.04
C LEU A 435 33.43 -45.44 63.51
N TYR A 436 34.49 -45.07 64.19
CA TYR A 436 34.66 -45.44 65.60
C TYR A 436 35.23 -44.28 66.42
N HIS A 437 34.38 -43.70 67.26
CA HIS A 437 34.78 -42.61 68.13
C HIS A 437 35.13 -43.17 69.52
N ARG A 438 36.32 -42.97 69.96
CA ARG A 438 36.72 -43.31 71.32
C ARG A 438 37.03 -42.04 72.09
N SER A 439 36.19 -41.71 73.07
CA SER A 439 36.49 -40.64 74.02
C SER A 439 37.65 -41.06 74.95
N SER A 440 38.69 -40.24 75.05
CA SER A 440 39.78 -40.43 76.03
C SER A 440 39.25 -40.13 77.44
N SER A 441 39.02 -41.22 78.27
CA SER A 441 38.67 -41.05 79.68
C SER A 441 39.89 -40.67 80.48
N GLY A 442 40.27 -39.38 80.52
CA GLY A 442 41.22 -38.79 81.44
C GLY A 442 40.54 -37.66 82.17
N GLY A 443 40.41 -37.78 83.53
CA GLY A 443 39.71 -36.83 84.40
C GLY A 443 40.08 -35.39 84.25
N GLY A 444 39.18 -34.61 83.73
CA GLY A 444 39.27 -33.15 83.61
C GLY A 444 37.88 -32.67 83.14
N TRP A 445 37.51 -31.55 83.70
CA TRP A 445 36.23 -30.90 83.42
C TRP A 445 35.89 -30.94 81.92
N TYR A 446 34.86 -31.71 81.55
CA TYR A 446 34.49 -31.90 80.12
C TYR A 446 33.63 -30.73 79.71
N ASP A 447 34.14 -29.90 78.83
CA ASP A 447 33.34 -29.05 78.00
C ASP A 447 32.66 -29.98 76.94
N SER A 448 31.36 -30.16 77.06
CA SER A 448 30.58 -30.82 76.01
C SER A 448 30.48 -29.90 74.78
N TYR A 449 30.82 -30.41 73.61
CA TYR A 449 30.68 -29.71 72.33
C TYR A 449 29.63 -30.40 71.46
N TYR A 450 28.76 -29.63 70.88
CA TYR A 450 27.80 -30.08 69.90
C TYR A 450 28.25 -29.59 68.52
N THR A 451 28.06 -30.43 67.50
CA THR A 451 28.37 -30.06 66.11
C THR A 451 27.13 -29.61 65.40
N ILE A 452 27.15 -28.39 64.92
CA ILE A 452 26.12 -27.86 64.00
C ILE A 452 26.65 -27.99 62.59
N LYS A 453 25.97 -28.77 61.74
CA LYS A 453 26.31 -28.86 60.31
C LYS A 453 25.60 -27.74 59.55
N ALA A 454 26.34 -26.71 59.13
CA ALA A 454 25.83 -25.62 58.33
C ALA A 454 26.10 -25.86 56.86
N THR A 455 25.03 -26.09 56.09
CA THR A 455 25.12 -26.31 54.64
C THR A 455 24.25 -25.28 53.94
N VAL A 456 24.68 -24.91 52.73
CA VAL A 456 23.95 -24.01 51.88
C VAL A 456 23.72 -24.68 50.52
N GLY A 457 22.55 -24.46 49.96
CA GLY A 457 22.22 -24.85 48.56
C GLY A 457 22.71 -23.82 47.55
N ALA A 458 22.35 -24.03 46.32
CA ALA A 458 22.62 -23.06 45.25
C ALA A 458 21.91 -21.74 45.50
N GLY A 459 22.58 -20.61 45.27
CA GLY A 459 22.01 -19.28 45.36
C GLY A 459 22.44 -18.47 46.58
N GLY A 460 23.49 -18.88 47.30
CA GLY A 460 24.06 -18.10 48.40
C GLY A 460 25.23 -18.76 49.07
N SER A 461 25.70 -18.16 50.17
CA SER A 461 26.75 -18.70 51.01
C SER A 461 26.36 -18.58 52.51
N ILE A 462 26.93 -19.45 53.32
CA ILE A 462 26.78 -19.44 54.76
C ILE A 462 28.16 -19.44 55.41
N SER A 463 28.35 -18.62 56.46
CA SER A 463 29.62 -18.53 57.19
C SER A 463 29.33 -18.52 58.71
N PRO A 464 30.01 -19.38 59.50
CA PRO A 464 30.88 -20.47 59.10
C PRO A 464 30.06 -21.59 58.41
N SER A 465 30.66 -22.37 57.48
CA SER A 465 30.05 -23.47 56.77
C SER A 465 30.68 -24.80 57.22
N GLY A 466 29.96 -25.90 56.95
CA GLY A 466 30.42 -27.24 57.31
C GLY A 466 30.08 -27.60 58.79
N ASN A 467 30.90 -28.48 59.36
CA ASN A 467 30.73 -28.90 60.78
C ASN A 467 31.31 -27.85 61.70
N VAL A 468 30.46 -27.11 62.41
CA VAL A 468 30.84 -26.09 63.37
C VAL A 468 30.65 -26.62 64.77
N SER A 469 31.73 -26.73 65.57
CA SER A 469 31.69 -27.25 66.93
C SER A 469 31.34 -26.11 67.89
N VAL A 470 30.26 -26.29 68.69
CA VAL A 470 29.75 -25.26 69.61
C VAL A 470 29.72 -25.90 71.02
N ARG A 471 30.35 -25.21 71.98
CA ARG A 471 30.35 -25.61 73.37
C ARG A 471 28.96 -25.54 73.97
N GLU A 472 28.58 -26.49 74.78
CA GLU A 472 27.30 -26.53 75.48
C GLU A 472 27.03 -25.22 76.22
N GLY A 473 25.83 -24.65 75.95
CA GLY A 473 25.42 -23.38 76.53
C GLY A 473 26.01 -22.13 75.88
N ARG A 474 26.67 -22.26 74.68
CA ARG A 474 27.15 -21.12 73.90
C ARG A 474 26.33 -20.99 72.64
N ASP A 475 26.10 -19.73 72.20
CA ASP A 475 25.44 -19.40 70.94
C ASP A 475 26.45 -19.43 69.79
N GLN A 476 25.99 -19.84 68.59
CA GLN A 476 26.75 -19.73 67.36
C GLN A 476 25.95 -18.92 66.33
N THR A 477 26.56 -17.88 65.83
CA THR A 477 25.95 -17.06 64.78
C THR A 477 26.43 -17.54 63.41
N PHE A 478 25.47 -17.68 62.49
CA PHE A 478 25.73 -17.97 61.07
C PHE A 478 25.29 -16.78 60.21
N THR A 479 26.14 -16.32 59.34
CA THR A 479 25.80 -15.28 58.36
C THR A 479 25.44 -15.92 57.04
N ILE A 480 24.22 -15.69 56.58
CA ILE A 480 23.76 -16.14 55.26
C ILE A 480 23.86 -14.97 54.32
N THR A 481 24.56 -15.15 53.20
CA THR A 481 24.70 -14.15 52.13
C THR A 481 24.09 -14.69 50.84
N PRO A 482 22.93 -14.19 50.40
CA PRO A 482 22.37 -14.58 49.14
C PRO A 482 23.16 -14.03 47.96
N ASP A 483 23.25 -14.81 46.90
CA ASP A 483 23.82 -14.34 45.63
C ASP A 483 22.90 -13.36 44.92
N LYS A 484 23.44 -12.64 43.95
CA LYS A 484 22.67 -11.64 43.19
C LYS A 484 21.43 -12.26 42.55
N GLY A 485 20.26 -11.80 42.95
CA GLY A 485 18.94 -12.28 42.47
C GLY A 485 18.27 -13.31 43.39
N TYR A 486 18.91 -13.69 44.50
CA TYR A 486 18.33 -14.55 45.53
C TYR A 486 18.01 -13.77 46.80
N ALA A 487 17.11 -14.30 47.60
CA ALA A 487 16.78 -13.75 48.93
C ALA A 487 16.69 -14.90 49.94
N VAL A 488 16.97 -14.59 51.23
CA VAL A 488 16.73 -15.53 52.32
C VAL A 488 15.22 -15.62 52.54
N ALA A 489 14.68 -16.84 52.42
CA ALA A 489 13.26 -17.11 52.59
C ALA A 489 12.85 -17.19 54.07
#